data_f5268365ac2bb3aa05e9e8535ebe13f0
#
_entry.id   f5268365ac2bb3aa05e9e8535ebe13f0
#
_cell.length_a   1.000
_cell.length_b   1.000
_cell.length_c   1.000
_cell.angle_alpha   90.00
_cell.angle_beta   90.00
_cell.angle_gamma   90.00
#
_symmetry.space_group_name_H-M   'P 1'
#
loop_
_entity.id
_entity.type
_entity.pdbx_description
1 polymer ?
#
loop_
_entity_poly.entity_id
_entity_poly.type
_entity_poly.pdbx_seq_one_letter_code
_entity_poly.pdbx_strand_id
1 'polypeptide(L)'
;MDEGPLTNWNVQIRKGLLELCILNALLPGRQYGYDIVKQLRDIDGLMIGEGTIYPILSRFRTQGQVEATIEESTEGPARKYYRLTPLGKKCLSEMNQAWDRIHLGVLKLRGDAT
;
A
#
# COMPACT_ATOMS: atom_id res chain seq x y z
N MET A 1 0.44 -26.96 10.63
CA MET A 1 0.92 -26.01 9.64
C MET A 1 -0.04 -25.94 8.47
N ASP A 2 -0.57 -24.81 8.21
CA ASP A 2 -1.58 -24.68 7.16
C ASP A 2 -0.96 -24.28 5.84
N GLU A 3 -0.84 -25.24 4.93
CA GLU A 3 -0.35 -25.01 3.58
C GLU A 3 -1.47 -25.13 2.56
N GLY A 4 -2.72 -25.03 3.00
CA GLY A 4 -3.86 -25.26 2.14
C GLY A 4 -4.13 -24.14 1.13
N PRO A 5 -5.16 -24.33 0.30
CA PRO A 5 -5.50 -23.37 -0.75
C PRO A 5 -5.79 -21.97 -0.21
N LEU A 6 -6.38 -21.84 0.96
CA LEU A 6 -6.67 -20.52 1.54
C LEU A 6 -5.38 -19.75 1.84
N THR A 7 -4.35 -20.44 2.35
CA THR A 7 -3.08 -19.80 2.63
C THR A 7 -2.45 -19.24 1.36
N ASN A 8 -2.43 -20.04 0.29
CA ASN A 8 -1.88 -19.61 -0.99
C ASN A 8 -2.69 -18.45 -1.58
N TRP A 9 -4.00 -18.53 -1.48
CA TRP A 9 -4.87 -17.48 -2.00
C TRP A 9 -4.62 -16.17 -1.27
N ASN A 10 -4.47 -16.19 0.06
CA ASN A 10 -4.18 -15.00 0.84
C ASN A 10 -2.86 -14.35 0.41
N VAL A 11 -1.84 -15.16 0.12
CA VAL A 11 -0.57 -14.65 -0.36
C VAL A 11 -0.76 -13.94 -1.70
N GLN A 12 -1.53 -14.54 -2.60
CA GLN A 12 -1.74 -13.95 -3.92
C GLN A 12 -2.48 -12.62 -3.87
N ILE A 13 -3.56 -12.56 -3.09
CA ILE A 13 -4.36 -11.34 -3.05
C ILE A 13 -3.59 -10.19 -2.38
N ARG A 14 -2.77 -10.50 -1.39
CA ARG A 14 -2.02 -9.44 -0.68
C ARG A 14 -1.00 -8.74 -1.55
N LYS A 15 -0.45 -9.42 -2.56
CA LYS A 15 0.64 -8.84 -3.36
C LYS A 15 0.24 -7.52 -4.03
N GLY A 16 -0.87 -7.51 -4.74
CA GLY A 16 -1.32 -6.29 -5.41
C GLY A 16 -1.97 -5.31 -4.46
N LEU A 17 -2.73 -5.82 -3.49
CA LEU A 17 -3.42 -4.94 -2.56
C LEU A 17 -2.46 -4.21 -1.63
N LEU A 18 -1.32 -4.80 -1.30
CA LEU A 18 -0.33 -4.14 -0.49
C LEU A 18 0.19 -2.87 -1.18
N GLU A 19 0.50 -2.95 -2.45
CA GLU A 19 0.94 -1.78 -3.21
C GLU A 19 -0.13 -0.71 -3.25
N LEU A 20 -1.38 -1.11 -3.49
CA LEU A 20 -2.51 -0.19 -3.52
C LEU A 20 -2.69 0.50 -2.17
N CYS A 21 -2.57 -0.24 -1.08
CA CYS A 21 -2.72 0.32 0.26
C CYS A 21 -1.61 1.31 0.59
N ILE A 22 -0.37 1.01 0.23
CA ILE A 22 0.74 1.91 0.48
C ILE A 22 0.53 3.25 -0.24
N LEU A 23 0.16 3.20 -1.51
CA LEU A 23 -0.05 4.43 -2.27
C LEU A 23 -1.25 5.20 -1.76
N ASN A 24 -2.33 4.51 -1.39
CA ASN A 24 -3.50 5.19 -0.79
C ASN A 24 -3.18 5.82 0.56
N ALA A 25 -2.28 5.22 1.34
CA ALA A 25 -1.86 5.80 2.60
C ALA A 25 -1.19 7.17 2.40
N LEU A 26 -0.62 7.40 1.22
CA LEU A 26 0.06 8.65 0.90
C LEU A 26 -0.86 9.66 0.23
N LEU A 27 -2.11 9.30 -0.06
CA LEU A 27 -3.03 10.18 -0.76
C LEU A 27 -3.34 11.48 0.00
N PRO A 28 -3.53 11.47 1.33
CA PRO A 28 -3.78 12.72 2.05
C PRO A 28 -2.59 13.68 2.08
N GLY A 29 -1.37 13.18 1.88
CA GLY A 29 -0.16 13.99 1.95
C GLY A 29 1.02 13.16 2.38
N ARG A 30 2.14 13.82 2.61
CA ARG A 30 3.37 13.10 2.97
C ARG A 30 3.22 12.43 4.33
N GLN A 31 3.90 11.31 4.49
CA GLN A 31 3.85 10.51 5.71
C GLN A 31 5.23 10.02 6.10
N TYR A 32 5.48 9.98 7.40
CA TYR A 32 6.63 9.30 7.95
C TYR A 32 6.49 7.80 7.67
N GLY A 33 7.59 7.17 7.22
CA GLY A 33 7.54 5.76 6.83
C GLY A 33 6.95 4.85 7.90
N TYR A 34 7.33 5.06 9.16
CA TYR A 34 6.81 4.23 10.24
C TYR A 34 5.30 4.41 10.44
N ASP A 35 4.78 5.61 10.19
CA ASP A 35 3.33 5.83 10.28
C ASP A 35 2.58 5.06 9.20
N ILE A 36 3.16 4.93 8.02
CA ILE A 36 2.59 4.09 6.97
C ILE A 36 2.50 2.64 7.47
N VAL A 37 3.59 2.14 8.06
CA VAL A 37 3.63 0.78 8.61
C VAL A 37 2.50 0.57 9.61
N LYS A 38 2.33 1.52 10.54
CA LYS A 38 1.29 1.40 11.57
C LYS A 38 -0.11 1.38 10.96
N GLN A 39 -0.38 2.24 10.00
CA GLN A 39 -1.68 2.28 9.34
C GLN A 39 -2.01 0.98 8.64
N LEU A 40 -1.03 0.40 7.95
CA LEU A 40 -1.27 -0.84 7.23
C LEU A 40 -1.41 -2.04 8.15
N ARG A 41 -0.76 -2.02 9.31
CA ARG A 41 -0.94 -3.07 10.32
C ARG A 41 -2.38 -3.15 10.82
N ASP A 42 -3.09 -2.03 10.81
CA ASP A 42 -4.46 -1.98 11.30
C ASP A 42 -5.46 -2.54 10.30
N ILE A 43 -5.02 -2.85 9.08
CA ILE A 43 -5.91 -3.43 8.07
C ILE A 43 -5.98 -4.93 8.28
N ASP A 44 -7.17 -5.40 8.66
CA ASP A 44 -7.40 -6.81 8.91
C ASP A 44 -7.13 -7.63 7.66
N GLY A 45 -6.38 -8.71 7.81
CA GLY A 45 -6.08 -9.62 6.71
C GLY A 45 -4.87 -9.23 5.87
N LEU A 46 -4.35 -8.03 6.02
CA LEU A 46 -3.21 -7.61 5.22
C LEU A 46 -1.89 -8.22 5.72
N MET A 47 -1.74 -8.36 7.02
CA MET A 47 -0.66 -9.10 7.68
C MET A 47 0.73 -8.71 7.20
N ILE A 48 1.10 -7.44 7.33
CA ILE A 48 2.38 -6.95 6.85
C ILE A 48 3.29 -6.49 7.97
N GLY A 49 4.60 -6.55 7.68
CA GLY A 49 5.61 -6.03 8.57
C GLY A 49 6.51 -5.02 7.88
N GLU A 50 7.38 -4.42 8.66
CA GLU A 50 8.29 -3.39 8.16
C GLU A 50 9.20 -3.91 7.05
N GLY A 51 9.62 -5.17 7.15
CA GLY A 51 10.50 -5.76 6.15
C GLY A 51 9.89 -5.84 4.76
N THR A 52 8.56 -5.74 4.65
CA THR A 52 7.88 -5.78 3.36
C THR A 52 7.63 -4.38 2.81
N ILE A 53 7.31 -3.43 3.67
CA ILE A 53 6.86 -2.10 3.24
C ILE A 53 8.01 -1.25 2.68
N TYR A 54 9.15 -1.21 3.37
CA TYR A 54 10.25 -0.34 2.94
C TYR A 54 10.83 -0.70 1.58
N PRO A 55 11.02 -1.98 1.24
CA PRO A 55 11.46 -2.32 -0.12
C PRO A 55 10.47 -1.88 -1.20
N ILE A 56 9.17 -1.93 -0.91
CA ILE A 56 8.16 -1.49 -1.87
C ILE A 56 8.21 0.03 -2.04
N LEU A 57 8.33 0.77 -0.94
CA LEU A 57 8.50 2.22 -1.02
C LEU A 57 9.75 2.60 -1.81
N SER A 58 10.84 1.87 -1.62
CA SER A 58 12.07 2.10 -2.36
C SER A 58 11.86 1.87 -3.86
N ARG A 59 11.14 0.83 -4.22
CA ARG A 59 10.83 0.55 -5.62
C ARG A 59 9.95 1.65 -6.23
N PHE A 60 8.92 2.09 -5.50
CA PHE A 60 8.08 3.20 -5.98
C PHE A 60 8.90 4.47 -6.20
N ARG A 61 9.88 4.71 -5.33
CA ARG A 61 10.76 5.86 -5.49
C ARG A 61 11.58 5.76 -6.76
N THR A 62 12.15 4.58 -7.01
CA THR A 62 12.93 4.33 -8.23
C THR A 62 12.07 4.50 -9.48
N GLN A 63 10.79 4.12 -9.40
CA GLN A 63 9.86 4.24 -10.52
C GLN A 63 9.26 5.64 -10.66
N GLY A 64 9.62 6.57 -9.79
CA GLY A 64 9.15 7.94 -9.88
C GLY A 64 7.75 8.19 -9.35
N GLN A 65 7.13 7.23 -8.69
CA GLN A 65 5.77 7.37 -8.17
C GLN A 65 5.73 8.00 -6.79
N VAL A 66 6.83 7.90 -6.06
CA VAL A 66 6.96 8.41 -4.71
C VAL A 66 8.29 9.12 -4.60
N GLU A 67 8.34 10.21 -3.85
CA GLU A 67 9.62 10.82 -3.49
C GLU A 67 9.78 10.79 -1.98
N ALA A 68 11.02 10.80 -1.55
CA ALA A 68 11.37 10.71 -0.15
C ALA A 68 12.21 11.90 0.27
N THR A 69 11.96 12.42 1.46
CA THR A 69 12.76 13.48 2.06
C THR A 69 13.15 13.06 3.47
N ILE A 70 14.33 13.51 3.89
CA ILE A 70 14.82 13.22 5.22
C ILE A 70 14.75 14.49 6.03
N GLU A 71 14.14 14.42 7.22
CA GLU A 71 14.07 15.55 8.13
C GLU A 71 14.90 15.25 9.37
N GLU A 72 15.77 16.20 9.72
CA GLU A 72 16.55 16.11 10.93
C GLU A 72 15.63 16.23 12.14
N SER A 73 15.97 15.51 13.20
CA SER A 73 15.25 15.55 14.44
C SER A 73 16.21 15.91 15.56
N THR A 74 15.81 16.83 16.43
CA THR A 74 16.63 17.21 17.58
C THR A 74 16.55 16.18 18.71
N GLU A 75 15.58 15.28 18.64
CA GLU A 75 15.33 14.34 19.73
C GLU A 75 15.44 12.88 19.31
N GLY A 76 16.17 12.61 18.23
CA GLY A 76 16.32 11.25 17.78
C GLY A 76 16.90 11.18 16.38
N PRO A 77 16.87 10.00 15.75
CA PRO A 77 17.39 9.86 14.39
C PRO A 77 16.55 10.65 13.40
N ALA A 78 17.17 11.04 12.31
CA ALA A 78 16.48 11.70 11.22
C ALA A 78 15.35 10.81 10.70
N ARG A 79 14.25 11.42 10.27
CA ARG A 79 13.07 10.70 9.82
C ARG A 79 12.90 10.83 8.32
N LYS A 80 12.53 9.73 7.68
CA LYS A 80 12.29 9.69 6.26
C LYS A 80 10.79 9.79 6.00
N TYR A 81 10.41 10.79 5.21
CA TYR A 81 9.03 11.03 4.83
C TYR A 81 8.85 10.73 3.35
N TYR A 82 7.67 10.25 3.01
CA TYR A 82 7.33 9.87 1.64
C TYR A 82 6.09 10.62 1.20
N ARG A 83 6.02 10.95 -0.09
CA ARG A 83 4.82 11.53 -0.66
C ARG A 83 4.68 11.11 -2.12
N LEU A 84 3.44 11.15 -2.62
CA LEU A 84 3.19 10.85 -4.02
C LEU A 84 3.71 11.97 -4.90
N THR A 85 4.32 11.59 -6.03
CA THR A 85 4.62 12.52 -7.10
C THR A 85 3.37 12.71 -7.96
N PRO A 86 3.34 13.68 -8.88
CA PRO A 86 2.24 13.77 -9.85
C PRO A 86 2.04 12.46 -10.62
N LEU A 87 3.13 11.78 -11.00
CA LEU A 87 3.03 10.48 -11.65
C LEU A 87 2.40 9.46 -10.71
N GLY A 88 2.80 9.45 -9.44
CA GLY A 88 2.23 8.54 -8.45
C GLY A 88 0.75 8.75 -8.26
N LYS A 89 0.31 9.99 -8.25
CA LYS A 89 -1.12 10.29 -8.12
C LYS A 89 -1.91 9.78 -9.31
N LYS A 90 -1.36 9.93 -10.51
CA LYS A 90 -2.00 9.42 -11.72
C LYS A 90 -2.09 7.90 -11.69
N CYS A 91 -0.99 7.24 -11.37
CA CYS A 91 -0.97 5.79 -11.28
C CYS A 91 -1.96 5.29 -10.24
N LEU A 92 -2.00 5.92 -9.07
CA LEU A 92 -2.91 5.52 -8.00
C LEU A 92 -4.37 5.66 -8.43
N SER A 93 -4.71 6.75 -9.11
CA SER A 93 -6.06 6.93 -9.61
C SER A 93 -6.47 5.78 -10.53
N GLU A 94 -5.59 5.39 -11.44
CA GLU A 94 -5.87 4.27 -12.35
C GLU A 94 -5.95 2.94 -11.61
N MET A 95 -5.08 2.74 -10.62
CA MET A 95 -5.10 1.52 -9.81
C MET A 95 -6.39 1.41 -9.00
N ASN A 96 -6.83 2.51 -8.40
CA ASN A 96 -8.08 2.50 -7.65
C ASN A 96 -9.29 2.21 -8.55
N GLN A 97 -9.30 2.78 -9.76
CA GLN A 97 -10.36 2.50 -10.72
C GLN A 97 -10.38 1.03 -11.13
N ALA A 98 -9.20 0.46 -11.39
CA ALA A 98 -9.09 -0.95 -11.74
C ALA A 98 -9.60 -1.84 -10.60
N TRP A 99 -9.18 -1.54 -9.39
CA TRP A 99 -9.62 -2.29 -8.21
C TRP A 99 -11.14 -2.19 -8.03
N ASP A 100 -11.69 -0.99 -8.15
CA ASP A 100 -13.13 -0.79 -7.97
C ASP A 100 -13.93 -1.61 -8.98
N ARG A 101 -13.48 -1.67 -10.23
CA ARG A 101 -14.16 -2.45 -11.26
C ARG A 101 -14.12 -3.94 -10.95
N ILE A 102 -12.95 -4.45 -10.55
CA ILE A 102 -12.81 -5.86 -10.21
C ILE A 102 -13.65 -6.19 -8.98
N HIS A 103 -13.57 -5.34 -7.96
CA HIS A 103 -14.32 -5.54 -6.73
C HIS A 103 -15.83 -5.60 -7.01
N LEU A 104 -16.32 -4.66 -7.81
CA LEU A 104 -17.73 -4.65 -8.18
C LEU A 104 -18.13 -5.93 -8.92
N GLY A 105 -17.25 -6.40 -9.83
CA GLY A 105 -17.50 -7.65 -10.54
C GLY A 105 -17.60 -8.86 -9.62
N VAL A 106 -16.71 -8.92 -8.62
CA VAL A 106 -16.74 -9.98 -7.62
C VAL A 106 -18.08 -9.94 -6.84
N LEU A 107 -18.49 -8.75 -6.43
CA LEU A 107 -19.74 -8.61 -5.69
C LEU A 107 -20.93 -9.06 -6.52
N LYS A 108 -20.94 -8.75 -7.82
CA LYS A 108 -22.03 -9.20 -8.69
C LYS A 108 -22.06 -10.71 -8.81
N LEU A 109 -20.90 -11.35 -8.94
CA LEU A 109 -20.83 -12.80 -9.03
C LEU A 109 -21.31 -13.49 -7.76
N ARG A 110 -21.07 -12.85 -6.61
CA ARG A 110 -21.55 -13.36 -5.32
C ARG A 110 -23.04 -13.12 -5.11
N GLY A 111 -23.65 -12.25 -5.93
CA GLY A 111 -25.02 -11.83 -5.72
C GLY A 111 -25.16 -10.73 -4.68
N ASP A 112 -24.06 -10.10 -4.27
CA ASP A 112 -24.06 -9.07 -3.24
C ASP A 112 -24.21 -7.66 -3.80
N ALA A 113 -24.02 -7.48 -5.10
CA ALA A 113 -24.09 -6.16 -5.71
C ALA A 113 -25.52 -5.83 -6.12
N THR A 114 -25.89 -4.58 -6.00
CA THR A 114 -27.19 -4.08 -6.44
C THR A 114 -27.04 -3.21 -7.66
#